data_46f7a58e1ac5004bb207f6df25c8a4b6
#
_entry.id   46f7a58e1ac5004bb207f6df25c8a4b6
#
_cell.length_a   1.000
_cell.length_b   1.000
_cell.length_c   1.000
_cell.angle_alpha   90.00
_cell.angle_beta   90.00
_cell.angle_gamma   90.00
#
_symmetry.space_group_name_H-M   'P 1'
#
loop_
_entity.id
_entity.type
_entity.pdbx_description
1 polymer ?
#
loop_
_entity_poly.entity_id
_entity_poly.type
_entity_poly.pdbx_seq_one_letter_code
_entity_poly.pdbx_strand_id
1 'polypeptide(L)'
;MLKMIKFSQRLDNVSEYYFSSKLREVKSLVDSGKDIINLGIGSPDLSPPKMAVEKLKESLDKKGAHKYQSYTGVSTYRKQISNFYKLHYNCDLDFESEILPLIGSKEGIFHISMSFLSEKDKVLIPNPGYPTYSSVTKLIGNEIIYYDLNEKNNWLPDLEQLTKLDLSTVKIMWINYPHMPTGAVASQEYFSEIINFAKSNNILIVNDNPYSFILNDNPLSIMNVNGARDICIELNSLSKSFNMAGWRLGFAVANPEYISNILKVKSNVDSGMFFPLQMGAVSALSQSKDWFKNLNFEY
;
A
#
# COMPACT_ATOMS: atom_id res chain seq x y z
N MET A 1 45.25 9.49 8.53
CA MET A 1 44.06 8.85 7.91
C MET A 1 42.79 9.39 8.56
N LEU A 2 41.95 10.05 7.84
CA LEU A 2 40.60 10.45 8.33
C LEU A 2 39.82 9.17 8.68
N LYS A 3 39.43 9.01 9.94
CA LYS A 3 38.51 7.94 10.34
C LYS A 3 37.15 8.18 9.66
N MET A 4 36.69 7.28 8.79
CA MET A 4 35.33 7.34 8.24
C MET A 4 34.30 7.38 9.37
N ILE A 5 33.28 8.22 9.21
CA ILE A 5 32.14 8.27 10.12
C ILE A 5 31.40 6.93 10.01
N LYS A 6 31.10 6.30 11.13
CA LYS A 6 30.32 5.06 11.17
C LYS A 6 28.87 5.33 10.78
N PHE A 7 28.32 4.46 9.96
CA PHE A 7 26.91 4.47 9.63
C PHE A 7 26.03 4.02 10.81
N SER A 8 24.72 4.26 10.71
CA SER A 8 23.75 3.79 11.71
C SER A 8 23.70 2.26 11.74
N GLN A 9 23.70 1.67 12.93
CA GLN A 9 23.53 0.23 13.13
C GLN A 9 22.21 -0.33 12.56
N ARG A 10 21.20 0.54 12.34
CA ARG A 10 19.94 0.16 11.67
C ARG A 10 20.17 -0.39 10.27
N LEU A 11 21.26 -0.02 9.61
CA LEU A 11 21.60 -0.48 8.26
C LEU A 11 22.27 -1.85 8.24
N ASP A 12 22.79 -2.35 9.37
CA ASP A 12 23.51 -3.62 9.43
C ASP A 12 22.61 -4.82 9.04
N ASN A 13 21.28 -4.71 9.29
CA ASN A 13 20.29 -5.75 9.00
C ASN A 13 19.42 -5.44 7.78
N VAL A 14 19.75 -4.40 7.02
CA VAL A 14 18.99 -3.98 5.83
C VAL A 14 19.89 -4.07 4.61
N SER A 15 19.59 -4.99 3.70
CA SER A 15 20.21 -5.06 2.38
C SER A 15 19.55 -4.10 1.41
N GLU A 16 20.22 -3.82 0.29
CA GLU A 16 19.58 -3.14 -0.82
C GLU A 16 18.29 -3.86 -1.23
N TYR A 17 17.30 -3.10 -1.66
CA TYR A 17 16.00 -3.63 -2.05
C TYR A 17 16.15 -4.73 -3.13
N TYR A 18 15.64 -5.91 -2.83
CA TYR A 18 15.84 -7.15 -3.62
C TYR A 18 15.62 -6.95 -5.13
N PHE A 19 14.49 -6.34 -5.51
CA PHE A 19 14.19 -6.12 -6.93
C PHE A 19 15.16 -5.15 -7.62
N SER A 20 15.72 -4.18 -6.89
CA SER A 20 16.72 -3.27 -7.45
C SER A 20 18.00 -4.00 -7.86
N SER A 21 18.47 -4.91 -7.01
CA SER A 21 19.65 -5.72 -7.31
C SER A 21 19.38 -6.71 -8.45
N LYS A 22 18.20 -7.35 -8.47
CA LYS A 22 17.82 -8.30 -9.52
C LYS A 22 17.63 -7.64 -10.89
N LEU A 23 17.08 -6.42 -10.92
CA LEU A 23 16.97 -5.66 -12.18
C LEU A 23 18.35 -5.35 -12.79
N ARG A 24 19.34 -4.99 -11.95
CA ARG A 24 20.70 -4.79 -12.45
C ARG A 24 21.33 -6.08 -12.99
N GLU A 25 21.09 -7.20 -12.32
CA GLU A 25 21.53 -8.51 -12.80
C GLU A 25 20.93 -8.84 -14.16
N VAL A 26 19.61 -8.72 -14.30
CA VAL A 26 18.89 -8.94 -15.57
C VAL A 26 19.43 -8.00 -16.66
N LYS A 27 19.60 -6.71 -16.34
CA LYS A 27 20.16 -5.75 -17.30
C LYS A 27 21.56 -6.15 -17.76
N SER A 28 22.43 -6.58 -16.86
CA SER A 28 23.78 -7.06 -17.21
C SER A 28 23.75 -8.27 -18.13
N LEU A 29 22.81 -9.20 -17.92
CA LEU A 29 22.62 -10.36 -18.79
C LEU A 29 22.17 -9.95 -20.20
N VAL A 30 21.20 -9.04 -20.30
CA VAL A 30 20.72 -8.48 -21.58
C VAL A 30 21.86 -7.74 -22.31
N ASP A 31 22.59 -6.88 -21.59
CA ASP A 31 23.71 -6.11 -22.14
C ASP A 31 24.85 -7.04 -22.64
N SER A 32 24.97 -8.26 -22.09
CA SER A 32 25.90 -9.30 -22.55
C SER A 32 25.40 -10.10 -23.76
N GLY A 33 24.24 -9.73 -24.33
CA GLY A 33 23.66 -10.36 -25.52
C GLY A 33 22.82 -11.62 -25.24
N LYS A 34 22.44 -11.88 -23.96
CA LYS A 34 21.52 -12.96 -23.63
C LYS A 34 20.08 -12.56 -23.93
N ASP A 35 19.32 -13.45 -24.54
CA ASP A 35 17.88 -13.30 -24.74
C ASP A 35 17.16 -13.62 -23.43
N ILE A 36 16.69 -12.57 -22.73
CA ILE A 36 16.06 -12.69 -21.42
C ILE A 36 14.63 -12.17 -21.47
N ILE A 37 13.69 -13.02 -21.15
CA ILE A 37 12.29 -12.63 -20.87
C ILE A 37 12.18 -12.32 -19.36
N ASN A 38 12.02 -11.06 -19.02
CA ASN A 38 11.94 -10.63 -17.63
C ASN A 38 10.49 -10.71 -17.08
N LEU A 39 10.22 -11.76 -16.34
CA LEU A 39 8.94 -11.95 -15.61
C LEU A 39 9.07 -11.65 -14.10
N GLY A 40 10.20 -11.08 -13.68
CA GLY A 40 10.52 -10.87 -12.25
C GLY A 40 9.85 -9.64 -11.62
N ILE A 41 9.27 -8.74 -12.42
CA ILE A 41 8.62 -7.52 -11.91
C ILE A 41 7.24 -7.37 -12.53
N GLY A 42 6.21 -7.44 -11.69
CA GLY A 42 4.82 -7.13 -12.06
C GLY A 42 4.59 -5.63 -12.23
N SER A 43 5.26 -5.00 -13.20
CA SER A 43 4.98 -3.62 -13.56
C SER A 43 3.98 -3.58 -14.71
N PRO A 44 2.84 -2.87 -14.58
CA PRO A 44 1.94 -2.67 -15.69
C PRO A 44 2.69 -2.04 -16.88
N ASP A 45 2.45 -2.56 -18.08
CA ASP A 45 3.02 -2.11 -19.34
C ASP A 45 2.03 -1.36 -20.23
N LEU A 46 0.74 -1.42 -19.89
CA LEU A 46 -0.29 -0.65 -20.57
C LEU A 46 -0.28 0.82 -20.15
N SER A 47 -0.85 1.67 -21.00
CA SER A 47 -0.96 3.10 -20.72
C SER A 47 -1.99 3.38 -19.60
N PRO A 48 -1.78 4.46 -18.82
CA PRO A 48 -2.80 4.94 -17.90
C PRO A 48 -4.03 5.45 -18.65
N PRO A 49 -5.17 5.68 -17.96
CA PRO A 49 -6.35 6.26 -18.58
C PRO A 49 -6.00 7.58 -19.29
N LYS A 50 -6.38 7.70 -20.58
CA LYS A 50 -6.06 8.87 -21.40
C LYS A 50 -6.50 10.18 -20.73
N MET A 51 -7.70 10.19 -20.18
CA MET A 51 -8.26 11.35 -19.46
C MET A 51 -7.42 11.75 -18.24
N ALA A 52 -6.74 10.81 -17.58
CA ALA A 52 -5.85 11.12 -16.47
C ALA A 52 -4.60 11.88 -16.95
N VAL A 53 -4.03 11.47 -18.08
CA VAL A 53 -2.89 12.15 -18.70
C VAL A 53 -3.28 13.55 -19.18
N GLU A 54 -4.44 13.68 -19.82
CA GLU A 54 -4.97 14.96 -20.27
C GLU A 54 -5.21 15.91 -19.09
N LYS A 55 -5.84 15.38 -18.02
CA LYS A 55 -6.13 16.17 -16.82
C LYS A 55 -4.85 16.66 -16.10
N LEU A 56 -3.82 15.84 -16.08
CA LEU A 56 -2.51 16.25 -15.56
C LEU A 56 -1.98 17.43 -16.39
N LYS A 57 -1.96 17.30 -17.73
CA LYS A 57 -1.46 18.35 -18.64
C LYS A 57 -2.22 19.67 -18.45
N GLU A 58 -3.54 19.63 -18.45
CA GLU A 58 -4.39 20.82 -18.21
C GLU A 58 -4.10 21.48 -16.85
N SER A 59 -3.70 20.68 -15.87
CA SER A 59 -3.49 21.15 -14.51
C SER A 59 -2.13 21.83 -14.32
N LEU A 60 -1.17 21.65 -15.23
CA LEU A 60 0.13 22.30 -15.18
C LEU A 60 0.02 23.82 -15.25
N ASP A 61 -0.90 24.34 -16.07
CA ASP A 61 -1.09 25.78 -16.30
C ASP A 61 -2.02 26.44 -15.26
N LYS A 62 -2.54 25.66 -14.28
CA LYS A 62 -3.42 26.21 -13.25
C LYS A 62 -2.64 27.13 -12.30
N LYS A 63 -3.22 28.29 -11.98
CA LYS A 63 -2.64 29.20 -10.99
C LYS A 63 -2.41 28.47 -9.66
N GLY A 64 -1.18 28.45 -9.19
CA GLY A 64 -0.78 27.80 -7.95
C GLY A 64 -0.43 26.31 -8.06
N ALA A 65 -0.46 25.69 -9.26
CA ALA A 65 -0.10 24.30 -9.48
C ALA A 65 1.32 23.95 -9.02
N HIS A 66 2.24 24.89 -9.10
CA HIS A 66 3.66 24.73 -8.74
C HIS A 66 4.00 25.19 -7.31
N LYS A 67 3.03 25.64 -6.54
CA LYS A 67 3.22 25.99 -5.12
C LYS A 67 3.19 24.75 -4.24
N TYR A 68 3.69 24.88 -3.03
CA TYR A 68 3.44 23.88 -1.98
C TYR A 68 1.96 23.60 -1.85
N GLN A 69 1.62 22.32 -1.79
CA GLN A 69 0.25 21.86 -1.62
C GLN A 69 0.00 21.46 -0.16
N SER A 70 -1.27 21.25 0.18
CA SER A 70 -1.63 20.74 1.50
C SER A 70 -1.00 19.38 1.77
N TYR A 71 -0.49 19.18 2.95
CA TYR A 71 0.03 17.88 3.43
C TYR A 71 -1.05 16.77 3.40
N THR A 72 -2.32 17.15 3.55
CA THR A 72 -3.46 16.24 3.45
C THR A 72 -3.89 15.95 2.01
N GLY A 73 -3.20 16.51 1.00
CA GLY A 73 -3.64 16.48 -0.39
C GLY A 73 -4.82 17.41 -0.67
N VAL A 74 -5.14 17.61 -1.96
CA VAL A 74 -6.25 18.48 -2.36
C VAL A 74 -7.61 17.85 -2.05
N SER A 75 -8.56 18.64 -1.59
CA SER A 75 -9.92 18.19 -1.23
C SER A 75 -10.61 17.45 -2.35
N THR A 76 -10.44 17.90 -3.62
CA THR A 76 -11.02 17.23 -4.79
C THR A 76 -10.53 15.78 -4.94
N TYR A 77 -9.24 15.51 -4.65
CA TYR A 77 -8.70 14.16 -4.72
C TYR A 77 -9.27 13.29 -3.60
N ARG A 78 -9.32 13.78 -2.37
CA ARG A 78 -9.91 13.05 -1.24
C ARG A 78 -11.40 12.75 -1.45
N LYS A 79 -12.17 13.71 -1.98
CA LYS A 79 -13.58 13.49 -2.39
C LYS A 79 -13.70 12.39 -3.43
N GLN A 80 -12.81 12.38 -4.43
CA GLN A 80 -12.86 11.35 -5.46
C GLN A 80 -12.49 9.97 -4.92
N ILE A 81 -11.56 9.87 -3.95
CA ILE A 81 -11.27 8.62 -3.24
C ILE A 81 -12.52 8.13 -2.47
N SER A 82 -13.21 9.02 -1.75
CA SER A 82 -14.45 8.68 -1.05
C SER A 82 -15.53 8.18 -2.02
N ASN A 83 -15.74 8.87 -3.14
CA ASN A 83 -16.67 8.44 -4.18
C ASN A 83 -16.30 7.07 -4.77
N PHE A 84 -15.01 6.83 -4.99
CA PHE A 84 -14.50 5.56 -5.48
C PHE A 84 -14.78 4.41 -4.49
N TYR A 85 -14.55 4.63 -3.20
CA TYR A 85 -14.87 3.65 -2.16
C TYR A 85 -16.37 3.37 -2.08
N LYS A 86 -17.20 4.42 -2.14
CA LYS A 86 -18.65 4.25 -2.17
C LYS A 86 -19.12 3.42 -3.37
N LEU A 87 -18.61 3.75 -4.57
CA LEU A 87 -19.02 3.11 -5.81
C LEU A 87 -18.59 1.64 -5.93
N HIS A 88 -17.34 1.35 -5.52
CA HIS A 88 -16.72 0.06 -5.79
C HIS A 88 -16.72 -0.90 -4.61
N TYR A 89 -16.69 -0.38 -3.38
CA TYR A 89 -16.64 -1.19 -2.17
C TYR A 89 -17.88 -1.03 -1.28
N ASN A 90 -18.86 -0.19 -1.70
CA ASN A 90 -20.03 0.19 -0.88
C ASN A 90 -19.62 0.68 0.53
N CYS A 91 -18.53 1.42 0.61
CA CYS A 91 -17.94 1.92 1.85
C CYS A 91 -18.02 3.45 1.87
N ASP A 92 -18.76 4.01 2.82
CA ASP A 92 -18.85 5.46 3.01
C ASP A 92 -17.66 5.94 3.85
N LEU A 93 -16.93 6.95 3.36
CA LEU A 93 -15.77 7.55 4.01
C LEU A 93 -15.95 9.06 4.11
N ASP A 94 -15.63 9.61 5.25
CA ASP A 94 -15.47 11.06 5.37
C ASP A 94 -14.16 11.49 4.70
N PHE A 95 -14.28 12.19 3.57
CA PHE A 95 -13.12 12.62 2.81
C PHE A 95 -12.24 13.65 3.53
N GLU A 96 -12.74 14.30 4.57
CA GLU A 96 -11.99 15.30 5.32
C GLU A 96 -11.07 14.67 6.37
N SER A 97 -11.50 13.57 6.97
CA SER A 97 -10.85 13.01 8.15
C SER A 97 -10.36 11.57 8.01
N GLU A 98 -10.95 10.75 7.10
CA GLU A 98 -10.65 9.31 6.99
C GLU A 98 -9.73 8.94 5.81
N ILE A 99 -9.25 9.92 5.04
CA ILE A 99 -8.46 9.71 3.82
C ILE A 99 -7.18 10.54 3.83
N LEU A 100 -6.05 9.88 3.58
CA LEU A 100 -4.75 10.53 3.43
C LEU A 100 -4.07 10.12 2.12
N PRO A 101 -3.99 10.99 1.11
CA PRO A 101 -3.17 10.80 -0.06
C PRO A 101 -1.68 10.62 0.25
N LEU A 102 -1.02 9.71 -0.49
CA LEU A 102 0.35 9.29 -0.30
C LEU A 102 1.13 9.28 -1.62
N ILE A 103 2.44 9.44 -1.54
CA ILE A 103 3.37 9.30 -2.69
C ILE A 103 3.58 7.79 -2.98
N GLY A 104 2.50 7.11 -3.34
CA GLY A 104 2.35 5.67 -3.45
C GLY A 104 2.13 4.99 -2.10
N SER A 105 1.49 3.79 -2.11
CA SER A 105 1.21 3.03 -0.88
C SER A 105 2.48 2.61 -0.13
N LYS A 106 3.60 2.44 -0.84
CA LYS A 106 4.89 2.08 -0.22
C LYS A 106 5.36 3.11 0.83
N GLU A 107 5.13 4.40 0.58
CA GLU A 107 5.40 5.45 1.57
C GLU A 107 4.53 5.27 2.81
N GLY A 108 3.27 4.88 2.62
CA GLY A 108 2.34 4.59 3.71
C GLY A 108 2.84 3.51 4.66
N ILE A 109 3.52 2.48 4.15
CA ILE A 109 4.12 1.43 4.96
C ILE A 109 5.09 2.04 5.98
N PHE A 110 5.96 2.96 5.53
CA PHE A 110 6.90 3.65 6.41
C PHE A 110 6.19 4.55 7.42
N HIS A 111 5.25 5.38 6.97
CA HIS A 111 4.56 6.32 7.85
C HIS A 111 3.71 5.63 8.91
N ILE A 112 2.99 4.55 8.54
CA ILE A 112 2.22 3.74 9.48
C ILE A 112 3.14 3.09 10.51
N SER A 113 4.21 2.45 10.04
CA SER A 113 5.16 1.81 10.95
C SER A 113 5.77 2.80 11.94
N MET A 114 6.17 3.99 11.48
CA MET A 114 6.69 5.07 12.35
C MET A 114 5.64 5.63 13.32
N SER A 115 4.36 5.59 12.94
CA SER A 115 3.28 6.16 13.77
C SER A 115 2.84 5.23 14.89
N PHE A 116 2.95 3.92 14.69
CA PHE A 116 2.36 2.92 15.59
C PHE A 116 3.36 2.04 16.32
N LEU A 117 4.64 1.98 15.88
CA LEU A 117 5.65 1.14 16.49
C LEU A 117 6.55 1.94 17.43
N SER A 118 6.72 1.43 18.63
CA SER A 118 7.68 1.87 19.63
C SER A 118 8.82 0.84 19.78
N GLU A 119 9.83 1.13 20.60
CA GLU A 119 10.85 0.15 20.95
C GLU A 119 10.19 -1.11 21.53
N LYS A 120 10.72 -2.28 21.14
CA LYS A 120 10.27 -3.62 21.55
C LYS A 120 8.92 -4.09 20.97
N ASP A 121 8.18 -3.24 20.26
CA ASP A 121 7.01 -3.71 19.52
C ASP A 121 7.43 -4.66 18.39
N LYS A 122 6.61 -5.68 18.14
CA LYS A 122 6.80 -6.67 17.09
C LYS A 122 5.76 -6.53 15.99
N VAL A 123 6.11 -7.03 14.82
CA VAL A 123 5.28 -6.95 13.62
C VAL A 123 5.07 -8.33 13.04
N LEU A 124 3.81 -8.73 12.84
CA LEU A 124 3.44 -9.93 12.08
C LEU A 124 3.52 -9.61 10.58
N ILE A 125 4.29 -10.42 9.84
CA ILE A 125 4.53 -10.26 8.41
C ILE A 125 4.28 -11.57 7.67
N PRO A 126 3.51 -11.56 6.54
CA PRO A 126 3.23 -12.76 5.77
C PRO A 126 4.49 -13.31 5.09
N ASN A 127 4.58 -14.63 5.01
CA ASN A 127 5.60 -15.37 4.26
C ASN A 127 4.92 -16.44 3.38
N PRO A 128 4.96 -16.32 2.03
CA PRO A 128 5.54 -15.22 1.27
C PRO A 128 4.79 -13.90 1.45
N GLY A 129 5.45 -12.77 1.15
CA GLY A 129 4.84 -11.45 1.24
C GLY A 129 5.69 -10.35 0.62
N TYR A 130 5.15 -9.14 0.58
CA TYR A 130 5.84 -8.00 -0.03
C TYR A 130 7.08 -7.60 0.80
N PRO A 131 8.28 -7.60 0.20
CA PRO A 131 9.53 -7.41 0.96
C PRO A 131 9.63 -6.08 1.72
N THR A 132 8.84 -5.08 1.33
CA THR A 132 8.89 -3.76 1.97
C THR A 132 8.43 -3.80 3.42
N TYR A 133 7.50 -4.69 3.79
CA TYR A 133 7.04 -4.80 5.19
C TYR A 133 8.22 -5.15 6.10
N SER A 134 8.97 -6.18 5.75
CA SER A 134 10.15 -6.59 6.53
C SER A 134 11.29 -5.56 6.48
N SER A 135 11.53 -4.95 5.31
CA SER A 135 12.60 -3.97 5.17
C SER A 135 12.35 -2.72 6.01
N VAL A 136 11.11 -2.21 6.02
CA VAL A 136 10.74 -1.04 6.82
C VAL A 136 10.78 -1.38 8.32
N THR A 137 10.25 -2.53 8.73
CA THR A 137 10.31 -2.97 10.14
C THR A 137 11.74 -3.01 10.66
N LYS A 138 12.68 -3.58 9.87
CA LYS A 138 14.11 -3.59 10.22
C LYS A 138 14.74 -2.20 10.27
N LEU A 139 14.39 -1.31 9.31
CA LEU A 139 14.89 0.06 9.27
C LEU A 139 14.52 0.87 10.50
N ILE A 140 13.36 0.65 11.08
CA ILE A 140 12.94 1.32 12.30
C ILE A 140 13.40 0.61 13.57
N GLY A 141 13.94 -0.60 13.45
CA GLY A 141 14.59 -1.32 14.55
C GLY A 141 13.67 -2.27 15.32
N ASN A 142 12.51 -2.65 14.73
CA ASN A 142 11.56 -3.55 15.37
C ASN A 142 11.75 -5.01 14.96
N GLU A 143 11.31 -5.93 15.82
CA GLU A 143 11.33 -7.36 15.56
C GLU A 143 10.20 -7.80 14.63
N ILE A 144 10.49 -8.83 13.83
CA ILE A 144 9.54 -9.45 12.91
C ILE A 144 9.20 -10.84 13.42
N ILE A 145 7.91 -11.15 13.43
CA ILE A 145 7.38 -12.50 13.53
C ILE A 145 6.76 -12.83 12.16
N TYR A 146 7.36 -13.78 11.44
CA TYR A 146 6.78 -14.26 10.20
C TYR A 146 5.66 -15.25 10.48
N TYR A 147 4.57 -15.18 9.71
CA TYR A 147 3.56 -16.20 9.65
C TYR A 147 3.46 -16.76 8.24
N ASP A 148 3.46 -18.08 8.13
CA ASP A 148 3.49 -18.75 6.85
C ASP A 148 2.09 -18.83 6.22
N LEU A 149 2.03 -18.45 4.96
CA LEU A 149 0.88 -18.68 4.09
C LEU A 149 1.16 -19.90 3.23
N ASN A 150 0.16 -20.74 3.07
CA ASN A 150 0.30 -21.98 2.31
C ASN A 150 -0.99 -22.33 1.54
N GLU A 151 -0.86 -23.19 0.55
CA GLU A 151 -1.96 -23.59 -0.31
C GLU A 151 -3.09 -24.29 0.46
N LYS A 152 -2.76 -25.04 1.53
CA LYS A 152 -3.77 -25.77 2.34
C LYS A 152 -4.76 -24.81 2.99
N ASN A 153 -4.31 -23.59 3.34
CA ASN A 153 -5.14 -22.54 3.91
C ASN A 153 -5.54 -21.50 2.87
N ASN A 154 -5.51 -21.84 1.57
CA ASN A 154 -5.80 -20.91 0.47
C ASN A 154 -4.98 -19.62 0.55
N TRP A 155 -3.75 -19.69 1.03
CA TRP A 155 -2.85 -18.55 1.25
C TRP A 155 -3.43 -17.48 2.20
N LEU A 156 -4.30 -17.90 3.13
CA LEU A 156 -4.81 -17.07 4.22
C LEU A 156 -4.04 -17.37 5.53
N PRO A 157 -3.84 -16.39 6.43
CA PRO A 157 -3.30 -16.61 7.75
C PRO A 157 -4.05 -17.68 8.53
N ASP A 158 -3.35 -18.59 9.16
CA ASP A 158 -3.92 -19.54 10.10
C ASP A 158 -4.06 -18.89 11.48
N LEU A 159 -5.24 -18.32 11.74
CA LEU A 159 -5.50 -17.58 12.98
C LEU A 159 -5.37 -18.47 14.23
N GLU A 160 -5.71 -19.78 14.12
CA GLU A 160 -5.52 -20.70 15.23
C GLU A 160 -4.05 -20.91 15.59
N GLN A 161 -3.18 -21.00 14.58
CA GLN A 161 -1.75 -21.08 14.84
C GLN A 161 -1.20 -19.77 15.40
N LEU A 162 -1.68 -18.62 14.93
CA LEU A 162 -1.27 -17.33 15.46
C LEU A 162 -1.60 -17.15 16.93
N THR A 163 -2.74 -17.67 17.40
CA THR A 163 -3.10 -17.60 18.84
C THR A 163 -2.15 -18.39 19.75
N LYS A 164 -1.34 -19.30 19.20
CA LYS A 164 -0.35 -20.09 19.98
C LYS A 164 0.96 -19.31 20.19
N LEU A 165 1.14 -18.18 19.51
CA LEU A 165 2.33 -17.31 19.66
C LEU A 165 2.16 -16.37 20.84
N ASP A 166 3.28 -15.89 21.38
CA ASP A 166 3.26 -14.75 22.30
C ASP A 166 3.02 -13.45 21.50
N LEU A 167 1.78 -12.98 21.55
CA LEU A 167 1.31 -11.77 20.85
C LEU A 167 1.36 -10.52 21.74
N SER A 168 1.83 -10.61 22.98
CA SER A 168 1.77 -9.52 23.97
C SER A 168 2.50 -8.24 23.54
N THR A 169 3.50 -8.36 22.69
CA THR A 169 4.29 -7.25 22.14
C THR A 169 4.03 -7.00 20.66
N VAL A 170 3.11 -7.75 20.04
CA VAL A 170 2.76 -7.54 18.64
C VAL A 170 1.85 -6.32 18.51
N LYS A 171 2.25 -5.37 17.67
CA LYS A 171 1.51 -4.12 17.47
C LYS A 171 0.83 -4.02 16.12
N ILE A 172 1.48 -4.51 15.07
CA ILE A 172 0.97 -4.46 13.68
C ILE A 172 0.97 -5.87 13.09
N MET A 173 -0.07 -6.19 12.32
CA MET A 173 -0.12 -7.31 11.41
C MET A 173 -0.36 -6.78 9.99
N TRP A 174 0.61 -7.01 9.12
CA TRP A 174 0.47 -6.74 7.70
C TRP A 174 -0.27 -7.88 7.02
N ILE A 175 -1.28 -7.53 6.23
CA ILE A 175 -1.95 -8.42 5.28
C ILE A 175 -2.00 -7.75 3.92
N ASN A 176 -2.20 -8.54 2.86
CA ASN A 176 -2.26 -8.02 1.50
C ASN A 176 -3.24 -8.87 0.69
N TYR A 177 -4.45 -8.38 0.46
CA TYR A 177 -5.47 -9.10 -0.30
C TYR A 177 -6.17 -8.18 -1.32
N PRO A 178 -6.21 -8.56 -2.63
CA PRO A 178 -5.60 -9.76 -3.23
C PRO A 178 -4.09 -9.85 -3.01
N HIS A 179 -3.61 -11.08 -2.74
CA HIS A 179 -2.28 -11.32 -2.19
C HIS A 179 -1.19 -11.32 -3.25
N MET A 180 -0.10 -10.66 -2.99
CA MET A 180 1.15 -10.75 -3.76
C MET A 180 2.16 -11.62 -3.00
N PRO A 181 2.67 -12.72 -3.59
CA PRO A 181 2.67 -13.01 -5.03
C PRO A 181 1.62 -14.04 -5.49
N THR A 182 0.75 -14.57 -4.63
CA THR A 182 -0.06 -15.77 -4.92
C THR A 182 -1.35 -15.49 -5.70
N GLY A 183 -1.86 -14.25 -5.71
CA GLY A 183 -3.15 -13.89 -6.29
C GLY A 183 -4.37 -14.29 -5.44
N ALA A 184 -4.16 -14.91 -4.27
CA ALA A 184 -5.26 -15.31 -3.39
C ALA A 184 -6.10 -14.11 -2.96
N VAL A 185 -7.41 -14.32 -2.81
CA VAL A 185 -8.36 -13.31 -2.33
C VAL A 185 -8.92 -13.71 -0.97
N ALA A 186 -9.18 -12.72 -0.13
CA ALA A 186 -9.91 -12.95 1.12
C ALA A 186 -11.40 -12.71 0.92
N SER A 187 -12.25 -13.46 1.62
CA SER A 187 -13.69 -13.21 1.68
C SER A 187 -14.03 -12.15 2.74
N GLN A 188 -15.24 -11.64 2.70
CA GLN A 188 -15.75 -10.72 3.73
C GLN A 188 -15.84 -11.42 5.10
N GLU A 189 -16.20 -12.68 5.12
CA GLU A 189 -16.24 -13.52 6.32
C GLU A 189 -14.85 -13.63 6.93
N TYR A 190 -13.84 -13.94 6.11
CA TYR A 190 -12.47 -14.04 6.60
C TYR A 190 -11.93 -12.69 7.11
N PHE A 191 -12.26 -11.58 6.46
CA PHE A 191 -11.94 -10.26 7.01
C PHE A 191 -12.61 -10.03 8.38
N SER A 192 -13.82 -10.54 8.59
CA SER A 192 -14.48 -10.46 9.90
C SER A 192 -13.76 -11.28 10.96
N GLU A 193 -13.28 -12.48 10.61
CA GLU A 193 -12.50 -13.33 11.51
C GLU A 193 -11.18 -12.67 11.91
N ILE A 194 -10.43 -12.11 10.95
CA ILE A 194 -9.15 -11.45 11.23
C ILE A 194 -9.33 -10.16 12.05
N ILE A 195 -10.42 -9.42 11.85
CA ILE A 195 -10.76 -8.25 12.68
C ILE A 195 -11.05 -8.67 14.12
N ASN A 196 -11.80 -9.75 14.32
CA ASN A 196 -12.08 -10.28 15.65
C ASN A 196 -10.80 -10.77 16.35
N PHE A 197 -9.93 -11.48 15.63
CA PHE A 197 -8.61 -11.87 16.12
C PHE A 197 -7.78 -10.65 16.53
N ALA A 198 -7.74 -9.63 15.70
CA ALA A 198 -6.99 -8.40 15.95
C ALA A 198 -7.50 -7.64 17.19
N LYS A 199 -8.83 -7.51 17.32
CA LYS A 199 -9.46 -6.88 18.50
C LYS A 199 -9.15 -7.64 19.78
N SER A 200 -9.21 -8.97 19.76
CA SER A 200 -8.94 -9.81 20.93
C SER A 200 -7.48 -9.72 21.40
N ASN A 201 -6.55 -9.37 20.49
CA ASN A 201 -5.13 -9.30 20.78
C ASN A 201 -4.56 -7.86 20.78
N ASN A 202 -5.41 -6.84 20.57
CA ASN A 202 -5.02 -5.43 20.46
C ASN A 202 -3.94 -5.18 19.38
N ILE A 203 -4.12 -5.81 18.20
CA ILE A 203 -3.20 -5.74 17.06
C ILE A 203 -3.83 -4.90 15.94
N LEU A 204 -3.12 -3.89 15.45
CA LEU A 204 -3.53 -3.11 14.29
C LEU A 204 -3.38 -3.94 13.01
N ILE A 205 -4.44 -4.13 12.25
CA ILE A 205 -4.39 -4.71 10.91
C ILE A 205 -4.10 -3.62 9.88
N VAL A 206 -3.12 -3.86 9.03
CA VAL A 206 -2.89 -3.02 7.84
C VAL A 206 -3.06 -3.88 6.59
N ASN A 207 -4.13 -3.63 5.84
CA ASN A 207 -4.38 -4.28 4.56
C ASN A 207 -3.80 -3.45 3.42
N ASP A 208 -2.79 -3.96 2.72
CA ASP A 208 -2.26 -3.36 1.50
C ASP A 208 -3.04 -3.92 0.29
N ASN A 209 -3.87 -3.08 -0.33
CA ASN A 209 -4.86 -3.48 -1.34
C ASN A 209 -4.64 -2.84 -2.73
N PRO A 210 -3.44 -2.95 -3.35
CA PRO A 210 -3.17 -2.37 -4.66
C PRO A 210 -3.75 -3.18 -5.84
N TYR A 211 -4.13 -4.44 -5.62
CA TYR A 211 -4.54 -5.39 -6.66
C TYR A 211 -6.06 -5.64 -6.73
N SER A 212 -6.85 -4.85 -6.02
CA SER A 212 -8.28 -5.10 -5.81
C SER A 212 -9.09 -5.35 -7.10
N PHE A 213 -8.67 -4.75 -8.22
CA PHE A 213 -9.35 -4.82 -9.52
C PHE A 213 -8.60 -5.64 -10.57
N ILE A 214 -7.46 -6.25 -10.23
CA ILE A 214 -6.69 -7.04 -11.18
C ILE A 214 -7.18 -8.47 -11.16
N LEU A 215 -7.71 -8.95 -12.30
CA LEU A 215 -8.28 -10.29 -12.48
C LEU A 215 -9.24 -10.69 -11.35
N ASN A 216 -10.02 -9.70 -10.87
CA ASN A 216 -10.94 -9.86 -9.76
C ASN A 216 -12.26 -9.12 -10.03
N ASP A 217 -13.34 -9.88 -10.17
CA ASP A 217 -14.67 -9.35 -10.46
C ASP A 217 -15.41 -8.84 -9.22
N ASN A 218 -14.95 -9.21 -8.02
CA ASN A 218 -15.58 -8.88 -6.75
C ASN A 218 -14.58 -8.16 -5.82
N PRO A 219 -14.21 -6.91 -6.14
CA PRO A 219 -13.28 -6.16 -5.32
C PRO A 219 -13.85 -5.90 -3.93
N LEU A 220 -13.06 -6.19 -2.89
CA LEU A 220 -13.43 -5.98 -1.50
C LEU A 220 -12.48 -4.99 -0.83
N SER A 221 -13.02 -4.24 0.13
CA SER A 221 -12.26 -3.44 1.07
C SER A 221 -12.51 -3.96 2.49
N ILE A 222 -11.46 -4.13 3.27
CA ILE A 222 -11.58 -4.46 4.69
C ILE A 222 -12.36 -3.37 5.44
N MET A 223 -12.30 -2.12 4.97
CA MET A 223 -12.99 -0.98 5.59
C MET A 223 -14.51 -1.08 5.52
N ASN A 224 -15.08 -1.94 4.66
CA ASN A 224 -16.51 -2.21 4.60
C ASN A 224 -16.97 -3.30 5.58
N VAL A 225 -16.06 -3.89 6.35
CA VAL A 225 -16.38 -4.93 7.33
C VAL A 225 -16.67 -4.29 8.69
N ASN A 226 -17.68 -4.80 9.37
CA ASN A 226 -18.08 -4.27 10.68
C ASN A 226 -16.91 -4.34 11.68
N GLY A 227 -16.65 -3.24 12.36
CA GLY A 227 -15.57 -3.13 13.34
C GLY A 227 -14.17 -2.89 12.77
N ALA A 228 -14.01 -2.85 11.44
CA ALA A 228 -12.71 -2.57 10.83
C ALA A 228 -12.18 -1.17 11.20
N ARG A 229 -13.05 -0.17 11.26
CA ARG A 229 -12.65 1.21 11.59
C ARG A 229 -11.97 1.37 12.94
N ASP A 230 -12.23 0.44 13.87
CA ASP A 230 -11.63 0.49 15.20
C ASP A 230 -10.17 0.03 15.20
N ILE A 231 -9.78 -0.85 14.26
CA ILE A 231 -8.52 -1.60 14.35
C ILE A 231 -7.82 -1.79 13.00
N CYS A 232 -8.33 -1.22 11.91
CA CYS A 232 -7.74 -1.42 10.59
C CYS A 232 -7.33 -0.11 9.93
N ILE A 233 -6.28 -0.22 9.11
CA ILE A 233 -5.88 0.74 8.09
C ILE A 233 -5.87 0.00 6.75
N GLU A 234 -6.39 0.62 5.69
CA GLU A 234 -6.21 0.11 4.34
C GLU A 234 -5.34 1.05 3.52
N LEU A 235 -4.30 0.50 2.89
CA LEU A 235 -3.51 1.17 1.87
C LEU A 235 -4.06 0.78 0.49
N ASN A 236 -4.14 1.76 -0.41
CA ASN A 236 -4.51 1.53 -1.79
C ASN A 236 -3.59 2.30 -2.74
N SER A 237 -3.54 1.88 -4.00
CA SER A 237 -2.59 2.42 -4.97
C SER A 237 -3.17 2.46 -6.37
N LEU A 238 -2.85 3.52 -7.12
CA LEU A 238 -3.19 3.62 -8.54
C LEU A 238 -2.15 2.90 -9.43
N SER A 239 -1.08 2.38 -8.83
CA SER A 239 0.05 1.79 -9.56
C SER A 239 -0.34 0.61 -10.46
N LYS A 240 -1.29 -0.22 -10.02
CA LYS A 240 -1.67 -1.47 -10.70
C LYS A 240 -2.96 -1.30 -11.49
N SER A 241 -4.04 -1.04 -10.82
CA SER A 241 -5.38 -0.97 -11.42
C SER A 241 -5.59 0.18 -12.43
N PHE A 242 -4.66 1.13 -12.48
CA PHE A 242 -4.70 2.27 -13.41
C PHE A 242 -3.43 2.44 -14.25
N ASN A 243 -2.51 1.46 -14.24
CA ASN A 243 -1.24 1.51 -14.98
C ASN A 243 -0.40 2.77 -14.65
N MET A 244 -0.43 3.22 -13.40
CA MET A 244 0.19 4.48 -12.96
C MET A 244 1.35 4.25 -11.98
N ALA A 245 2.11 3.16 -12.14
CA ALA A 245 3.19 2.81 -11.21
C ALA A 245 4.25 3.92 -11.06
N GLY A 246 4.61 4.57 -12.16
CA GLY A 246 5.58 5.68 -12.19
C GLY A 246 5.05 7.00 -11.62
N TRP A 247 3.73 7.16 -11.47
CA TRP A 247 3.12 8.41 -10.98
C TRP A 247 3.23 8.57 -9.47
N ARG A 248 3.51 7.50 -8.76
CA ARG A 248 3.63 7.49 -7.30
C ARG A 248 2.37 8.02 -6.60
N LEU A 249 1.22 7.45 -6.93
CA LEU A 249 -0.09 7.81 -6.36
C LEU A 249 -0.67 6.65 -5.57
N GLY A 250 -1.03 6.92 -4.33
CA GLY A 250 -1.71 6.02 -3.43
C GLY A 250 -2.39 6.79 -2.31
N PHE A 251 -3.00 6.09 -1.39
CA PHE A 251 -3.64 6.70 -0.22
C PHE A 251 -3.84 5.68 0.90
N ALA A 252 -3.97 6.18 2.12
CA ALA A 252 -4.42 5.44 3.28
C ALA A 252 -5.86 5.79 3.62
N VAL A 253 -6.61 4.81 4.09
CA VAL A 253 -7.96 4.94 4.61
C VAL A 253 -8.00 4.32 6.00
N ALA A 254 -8.49 5.06 6.99
CA ALA A 254 -8.62 4.62 8.37
C ALA A 254 -9.57 5.56 9.13
N ASN A 255 -9.80 5.28 10.42
CA ASN A 255 -10.48 6.23 11.27
C ASN A 255 -9.71 7.57 11.41
N PRO A 256 -10.38 8.67 11.79
CA PRO A 256 -9.76 10.00 11.85
C PRO A 256 -8.54 10.09 12.76
N GLU A 257 -8.53 9.36 13.88
CA GLU A 257 -7.40 9.38 14.82
C GLU A 257 -6.15 8.75 14.20
N TYR A 258 -6.30 7.62 13.51
CA TYR A 258 -5.19 6.96 12.82
C TYR A 258 -4.64 7.82 11.69
N ILE A 259 -5.53 8.38 10.86
CA ILE A 259 -5.13 9.31 9.80
C ILE A 259 -4.37 10.51 10.35
N SER A 260 -4.85 11.12 11.43
CA SER A 260 -4.19 12.25 12.08
C SER A 260 -2.76 11.90 12.57
N ASN A 261 -2.58 10.72 13.15
CA ASN A 261 -1.27 10.28 13.62
C ASN A 261 -0.31 9.95 12.46
N ILE A 262 -0.79 9.32 11.39
CA ILE A 262 0.01 9.09 10.17
C ILE A 262 0.42 10.42 9.54
N LEU A 263 -0.50 11.40 9.51
CA LEU A 263 -0.22 12.74 8.99
C LEU A 263 0.88 13.47 9.78
N LYS A 264 0.98 13.26 11.11
CA LYS A 264 2.09 13.84 11.91
C LYS A 264 3.46 13.37 11.38
N VAL A 265 3.60 12.07 11.07
CA VAL A 265 4.84 11.56 10.47
C VAL A 265 5.03 12.12 9.07
N LYS A 266 4.01 11.96 8.20
CA LYS A 266 4.08 12.40 6.81
C LYS A 266 4.46 13.88 6.67
N SER A 267 3.83 14.76 7.42
CA SER A 267 4.07 16.22 7.32
C SER A 267 5.47 16.66 7.79
N ASN A 268 6.21 15.79 8.46
CA ASN A 268 7.61 16.02 8.81
C ASN A 268 8.60 15.37 7.82
N VAL A 269 8.09 14.65 6.81
CA VAL A 269 8.90 13.95 5.79
C VAL A 269 8.76 14.59 4.41
N ASP A 270 7.56 15.00 4.04
CA ASP A 270 7.29 15.64 2.74
C ASP A 270 6.59 17.01 2.87
N SER A 271 6.40 17.68 1.74
CA SER A 271 5.76 19.01 1.66
C SER A 271 4.48 18.99 0.82
N GLY A 272 3.77 17.88 0.79
CA GLY A 272 2.57 17.68 0.00
C GLY A 272 2.85 17.22 -1.43
N MET A 273 1.83 16.66 -2.05
CA MET A 273 1.93 16.06 -3.39
C MET A 273 1.73 17.11 -4.47
N PHE A 274 2.48 17.00 -5.57
CA PHE A 274 2.35 17.87 -6.72
C PHE A 274 0.91 17.91 -7.26
N PHE A 275 0.36 19.14 -7.41
CA PHE A 275 -1.06 19.34 -7.74
C PHE A 275 -1.51 18.64 -9.04
N PRO A 276 -0.78 18.74 -10.18
CA PRO A 276 -1.19 18.08 -11.41
C PRO A 276 -1.28 16.55 -11.31
N LEU A 277 -0.44 15.90 -10.51
CA LEU A 277 -0.53 14.47 -10.26
C LEU A 277 -1.82 14.11 -9.53
N GLN A 278 -2.21 14.90 -8.53
CA GLN A 278 -3.46 14.69 -7.80
C GLN A 278 -4.68 14.87 -8.72
N MET A 279 -4.65 15.83 -9.63
CA MET A 279 -5.73 16.05 -10.60
C MET A 279 -5.81 14.92 -11.63
N GLY A 280 -4.69 14.37 -12.05
CA GLY A 280 -4.65 13.14 -12.86
C GLY A 280 -5.25 11.95 -12.12
N ALA A 281 -4.95 11.81 -10.82
CA ALA A 281 -5.54 10.77 -9.97
C ALA A 281 -7.07 10.92 -9.84
N VAL A 282 -7.59 12.14 -9.72
CA VAL A 282 -9.05 12.41 -9.73
C VAL A 282 -9.68 11.84 -10.98
N SER A 283 -9.10 12.11 -12.15
CA SER A 283 -9.61 11.61 -13.42
C SER A 283 -9.47 10.08 -13.55
N ALA A 284 -8.38 9.49 -13.04
CA ALA A 284 -8.21 8.05 -13.04
C ALA A 284 -9.28 7.35 -12.18
N LEU A 285 -9.51 7.82 -10.96
CA LEU A 285 -10.50 7.25 -10.04
C LEU A 285 -11.96 7.46 -10.49
N SER A 286 -12.21 8.29 -11.50
CA SER A 286 -13.54 8.47 -12.08
C SER A 286 -13.86 7.48 -13.21
N GLN A 287 -12.94 6.54 -13.52
CA GLN A 287 -13.20 5.54 -14.56
C GLN A 287 -14.37 4.64 -14.19
N SER A 288 -15.12 4.22 -15.23
CA SER A 288 -16.23 3.29 -15.09
C SER A 288 -15.75 1.85 -14.83
N LYS A 289 -16.68 0.97 -14.50
CA LYS A 289 -16.39 -0.47 -14.37
C LYS A 289 -15.85 -1.08 -15.67
N ASP A 290 -16.13 -0.49 -16.82
CA ASP A 290 -15.66 -0.99 -18.12
C ASP A 290 -14.14 -0.79 -18.28
N TRP A 291 -13.55 0.21 -17.63
CA TRP A 291 -12.09 0.34 -17.56
C TRP A 291 -11.45 -0.94 -17.02
N PHE A 292 -11.94 -1.42 -15.88
CA PHE A 292 -11.39 -2.62 -15.22
C PHE A 292 -11.67 -3.89 -16.02
N LYS A 293 -12.85 -4.00 -16.67
CA LYS A 293 -13.17 -5.13 -17.55
C LYS A 293 -12.20 -5.18 -18.74
N ASN A 294 -11.96 -4.04 -19.38
CA ASN A 294 -11.04 -3.97 -20.51
C ASN A 294 -9.62 -4.26 -20.08
N LEU A 295 -9.17 -3.73 -18.91
CA LEU A 295 -7.87 -4.02 -18.36
C LEU A 295 -7.69 -5.52 -18.09
N ASN A 296 -8.68 -6.16 -17.47
CA ASN A 296 -8.64 -7.59 -17.13
C ASN A 296 -8.80 -8.49 -18.38
N PHE A 297 -9.33 -7.99 -19.47
CA PHE A 297 -9.39 -8.71 -20.75
C PHE A 297 -8.01 -8.79 -21.41
N GLU A 298 -7.15 -7.79 -21.21
CA GLU A 298 -5.79 -7.78 -21.75
C GLU A 298 -4.83 -8.64 -20.91
N TYR A 299 -5.12 -8.89 -19.63
CA TYR A 299 -4.31 -9.74 -18.73
C TYR A 299 -4.80 -11.19 -18.72
#